data_72273f3f9b20ac21e899201a35ae036f
#
_entry.id   72273f3f9b20ac21e899201a35ae036f
#
_cell.length_a   1.000
_cell.length_b   1.000
_cell.length_c   1.000
_cell.angle_alpha   90.00
_cell.angle_beta   90.00
_cell.angle_gamma   90.00
#
_symmetry.space_group_name_H-M   'P 1'
#
loop_
_entity.id
_entity.type
_entity.pdbx_description
1 polymer ?
#
loop_
_entity_poly.entity_id
_entity_poly.type
_entity_poly.pdbx_seq_one_letter_code
_entity_poly.pdbx_strand_id
1 'polypeptide(L)'
;MKRREFLSMSAVLAAAGLFAGCAASNAGSTASSTAGSAASEQPSNGGETIKIICPYGVGGTADIVARKYGQVANQLQKKYNFIVENMTGGDGFAAATYFADNDTSVTKELLVFGYGVCYRHDLGKEFGTEEVDFDRNEMYPIGTIDDRTWIIYTKPDQSLASILEKAKNGGIKMSGGNPLSDCHLSWGSLIAMEGGKVSVVPYDGGANQKKGLTDGEVDVFVGTTQAAKDEVEAGTLIPILAMNDRPFEGFVTPNGAITVPTCAGESKAPELNAANDYASCILPAGGVLAVHKGTDQAFIDEMVEITKDVWNEPDYNEWIASILLNRFELYGDEAEAFINEACEKAINAYKNLSGQA
;
A
#
# COMPACT_ATOMS: atom_id res chain seq x y z
N MET A 1 19.98 -38.36 -14.62
CA MET A 1 21.35 -38.71 -14.21
C MET A 1 21.78 -37.84 -13.06
N LYS A 2 22.03 -38.46 -11.97
CA LYS A 2 22.51 -38.15 -10.65
C LYS A 2 23.10 -36.78 -10.35
N ARG A 3 22.48 -36.11 -9.34
CA ARG A 3 23.10 -35.16 -8.41
C ARG A 3 24.26 -35.87 -7.68
N ARG A 4 25.35 -35.19 -7.45
CA ARG A 4 26.24 -35.22 -6.28
C ARG A 4 27.62 -34.69 -6.66
N GLU A 5 28.17 -33.98 -5.66
CA GLU A 5 29.57 -33.62 -5.45
C GLU A 5 29.97 -32.20 -5.81
N PHE A 6 29.86 -31.36 -4.80
CA PHE A 6 30.91 -30.41 -4.42
C PHE A 6 30.75 -30.08 -2.92
N LEU A 7 31.32 -30.92 -2.10
CA LEU A 7 31.62 -30.65 -0.70
C LEU A 7 33.13 -30.84 -0.51
N SER A 8 33.65 -30.00 0.34
CA SER A 8 34.98 -30.06 0.97
C SER A 8 36.09 -29.20 0.34
N MET A 9 36.43 -28.11 1.02
CA MET A 9 37.71 -28.01 1.67
C MET A 9 37.75 -26.92 2.73
N SER A 10 37.77 -27.38 3.98
CA SER A 10 38.05 -26.61 5.18
C SER A 10 39.58 -26.50 5.36
N ALA A 11 40.06 -25.36 5.86
CA ALA A 11 41.24 -25.35 6.73
C ALA A 11 41.37 -24.00 7.44
N VAL A 12 41.06 -23.99 8.65
CA VAL A 12 41.68 -23.50 9.90
C VAL A 12 43.05 -22.85 9.74
N LEU A 13 43.19 -21.63 10.28
CA LEU A 13 44.38 -21.19 10.99
C LEU A 13 44.04 -20.04 11.94
N ALA A 14 44.13 -20.38 13.23
CA ALA A 14 44.12 -19.42 14.33
C ALA A 14 45.57 -18.99 14.61
N ALA A 15 45.77 -17.70 14.86
CA ALA A 15 46.90 -17.24 15.66
C ALA A 15 46.61 -15.86 16.26
N ALA A 16 46.75 -15.80 17.55
CA ALA A 16 46.60 -14.63 18.42
C ALA A 16 47.81 -13.68 18.26
N GLY A 17 47.59 -12.38 18.52
CA GLY A 17 48.64 -11.42 18.68
C GLY A 17 48.13 -10.06 19.12
N LEU A 18 48.15 -9.80 20.41
CA LEU A 18 48.02 -8.49 21.05
C LEU A 18 49.20 -7.58 20.63
N PHE A 19 48.92 -6.33 20.27
CA PHE A 19 49.75 -5.18 20.70
C PHE A 19 49.03 -3.87 20.51
N ALA A 20 49.05 -3.06 21.54
CA ALA A 20 48.58 -1.71 21.65
C ALA A 20 49.49 -0.72 20.92
N GLY A 21 48.92 0.38 20.40
CA GLY A 21 49.69 1.52 19.89
C GLY A 21 48.85 2.59 19.23
N CYS A 22 48.70 3.74 19.90
CA CYS A 22 48.09 4.96 19.38
C CYS A 22 48.86 5.57 18.20
N ALA A 23 48.11 6.11 17.22
CA ALA A 23 48.24 7.51 16.71
C ALA A 23 47.58 7.67 15.32
N ALA A 24 46.70 8.61 15.26
CA ALA A 24 46.23 9.55 14.23
C ALA A 24 46.55 9.34 12.74
N SER A 25 45.50 9.54 12.00
CA SER A 25 45.25 10.33 10.77
C SER A 25 44.91 9.59 9.49
N ASN A 26 43.69 9.90 9.07
CA ASN A 26 43.20 10.25 7.74
C ASN A 26 42.82 9.18 6.70
N ALA A 27 41.55 9.25 6.35
CA ALA A 27 40.88 9.11 5.05
C ALA A 27 40.79 7.71 4.38
N GLY A 28 39.55 7.26 4.24
CA GLY A 28 39.17 6.16 3.34
C GLY A 28 37.92 5.45 3.84
N SER A 29 36.75 6.12 3.89
CA SER A 29 35.50 5.48 4.26
C SER A 29 34.90 4.71 3.09
N THR A 30 35.00 3.39 3.14
CA THR A 30 34.01 2.51 2.51
C THR A 30 32.91 2.22 3.53
N ALA A 31 31.85 3.02 3.49
CA ALA A 31 30.66 2.78 4.30
C ALA A 31 29.91 1.59 3.71
N SER A 32 30.05 0.45 4.34
CA SER A 32 29.08 -0.64 4.26
C SER A 32 27.82 -0.17 5.00
N SER A 33 26.79 0.24 4.25
CA SER A 33 25.51 0.64 4.79
C SER A 33 24.73 -0.62 5.21
N THR A 34 24.95 -1.08 6.43
CA THR A 34 23.92 -1.80 7.18
C THR A 34 22.83 -0.77 7.51
N ALA A 35 21.78 -0.76 6.71
CA ALA A 35 20.56 -0.06 7.05
C ALA A 35 19.96 -0.75 8.29
N GLY A 36 20.38 -0.31 9.46
CA GLY A 36 19.71 -0.60 10.71
C GLY A 36 18.34 0.06 10.66
N SER A 37 17.29 -0.75 10.64
CA SER A 37 15.91 -0.34 10.82
C SER A 37 15.82 0.45 12.12
N ALA A 38 15.73 1.78 12.03
CA ALA A 38 15.36 2.60 13.16
C ALA A 38 13.84 2.44 13.36
N ALA A 39 13.47 1.34 14.04
CA ALA A 39 12.15 1.24 14.63
C ALA A 39 12.03 2.40 15.62
N SER A 40 11.19 3.38 15.32
CA SER A 40 10.79 4.36 16.31
C SER A 40 10.13 3.59 17.45
N GLU A 41 10.77 3.57 18.63
CA GLU A 41 10.21 2.93 19.81
C GLU A 41 8.84 3.57 20.10
N GLN A 42 7.77 2.82 19.84
CA GLN A 42 6.44 3.23 20.29
C GLN A 42 6.43 3.11 21.82
N PRO A 43 5.96 4.15 22.55
CA PRO A 43 5.92 4.10 24.00
C PRO A 43 5.04 2.94 24.47
N SER A 44 5.60 2.04 25.27
CA SER A 44 4.83 0.97 25.90
C SER A 44 3.92 1.53 26.99
N ASN A 45 2.64 1.10 26.98
CA ASN A 45 1.67 1.44 28.02
C ASN A 45 1.61 0.42 29.15
N GLY A 46 2.45 -0.67 29.09
CA GLY A 46 2.51 -1.73 30.10
C GLY A 46 1.48 -2.85 29.91
N GLY A 47 0.63 -2.79 28.88
CA GLY A 47 -0.34 -3.84 28.57
C GLY A 47 0.28 -5.07 27.87
N GLU A 48 -0.54 -6.09 27.64
CA GLU A 48 -0.19 -7.27 26.83
C GLU A 48 0.15 -6.81 25.39
N THR A 49 1.27 -7.26 24.85
CA THR A 49 1.70 -6.83 23.51
C THR A 49 0.84 -7.47 22.43
N ILE A 50 0.26 -6.64 21.56
CA ILE A 50 -0.37 -7.01 20.31
C ILE A 50 0.49 -6.49 19.17
N LYS A 51 0.97 -7.38 18.32
CA LYS A 51 1.69 -6.96 17.10
C LYS A 51 0.70 -6.63 15.98
N ILE A 52 0.92 -5.52 15.32
CA ILE A 52 0.27 -5.17 14.06
C ILE A 52 1.30 -5.42 12.95
N ILE A 53 1.11 -6.49 12.21
CA ILE A 53 1.97 -6.82 11.06
C ILE A 53 1.57 -5.89 9.89
N CYS A 54 2.50 -5.05 9.47
CA CYS A 54 2.31 -4.15 8.33
C CYS A 54 3.08 -4.70 7.12
N PRO A 55 2.40 -5.03 6.01
CA PRO A 55 3.01 -5.69 4.84
C PRO A 55 3.88 -4.77 3.99
N TYR A 56 4.00 -3.50 4.35
CA TYR A 56 4.67 -2.47 3.55
C TYR A 56 5.80 -1.79 4.31
N GLY A 57 6.65 -1.09 3.56
CA GLY A 57 7.83 -0.42 4.10
C GLY A 57 7.50 0.72 5.07
N VAL A 58 8.45 0.99 5.97
CA VAL A 58 8.38 2.08 6.95
C VAL A 58 8.18 3.43 6.26
N GLY A 59 7.26 4.25 6.78
CA GLY A 59 6.92 5.57 6.25
C GLY A 59 5.94 5.55 5.06
N GLY A 60 5.54 4.38 4.56
CA GLY A 60 4.43 4.25 3.61
C GLY A 60 3.07 4.53 4.27
N THR A 61 2.04 4.81 3.47
CA THR A 61 0.71 5.16 3.99
C THR A 61 0.17 4.13 4.97
N ALA A 62 0.27 2.83 4.66
CA ALA A 62 -0.20 1.76 5.55
C ALA A 62 0.55 1.74 6.89
N ASP A 63 1.88 1.96 6.86
CA ASP A 63 2.72 1.97 8.05
C ASP A 63 2.38 3.15 8.97
N ILE A 64 2.27 4.37 8.41
CA ILE A 64 1.96 5.56 9.23
C ILE A 64 0.55 5.49 9.82
N VAL A 65 -0.42 4.93 9.08
CA VAL A 65 -1.78 4.72 9.57
C VAL A 65 -1.80 3.67 10.69
N ALA A 66 -1.15 2.52 10.50
CA ALA A 66 -1.07 1.48 11.52
C ALA A 66 -0.41 2.00 12.81
N ARG A 67 0.66 2.81 12.70
CA ARG A 67 1.33 3.42 13.85
C ARG A 67 0.44 4.44 14.56
N LYS A 68 -0.26 5.29 13.82
CA LYS A 68 -1.20 6.26 14.41
C LYS A 68 -2.36 5.53 15.09
N TYR A 69 -2.92 4.51 14.46
CA TYR A 69 -3.93 3.64 15.07
C TYR A 69 -3.43 3.05 16.39
N GLY A 70 -2.27 2.37 16.39
CA GLY A 70 -1.69 1.77 17.59
C GLY A 70 -1.39 2.80 18.69
N GLN A 71 -0.92 4.00 18.32
CA GLN A 71 -0.68 5.08 19.26
C GLN A 71 -1.98 5.51 19.95
N VAL A 72 -3.05 5.75 19.19
CA VAL A 72 -4.35 6.18 19.73
C VAL A 72 -4.96 5.06 20.57
N ALA A 73 -4.98 3.83 20.08
CA ALA A 73 -5.46 2.67 20.82
C ALA A 73 -4.72 2.49 22.17
N ASN A 74 -3.40 2.69 22.20
CA ASN A 74 -2.60 2.64 23.43
C ASN A 74 -2.91 3.77 24.42
N GLN A 75 -3.47 4.88 23.95
CA GLN A 75 -3.91 5.98 24.83
C GLN A 75 -5.27 5.67 25.45
N LEU A 76 -6.20 5.11 24.67
CA LEU A 76 -7.59 4.83 25.05
C LEU A 76 -7.72 3.73 26.08
N GLN A 77 -6.86 2.71 26.02
CA GLN A 77 -6.93 1.56 26.91
C GLN A 77 -5.54 1.14 27.41
N LYS A 78 -5.47 0.31 28.48
CA LYS A 78 -4.22 -0.14 29.12
C LYS A 78 -4.06 -1.65 29.16
N LYS A 79 -5.05 -2.40 28.64
CA LYS A 79 -5.02 -3.86 28.62
C LYS A 79 -4.01 -4.37 27.59
N TYR A 80 -3.94 -3.70 26.44
CA TYR A 80 -3.05 -4.07 25.34
C TYR A 80 -2.05 -2.96 25.03
N ASN A 81 -0.91 -3.37 24.46
CA ASN A 81 0.11 -2.49 23.94
C ASN A 81 0.35 -2.83 22.47
N PHE A 82 -0.23 -2.03 21.56
CA PHE A 82 -0.11 -2.22 20.12
C PHE A 82 1.24 -1.73 19.64
N ILE A 83 1.96 -2.59 18.92
CA ILE A 83 3.24 -2.27 18.26
C ILE A 83 3.18 -2.67 16.80
N VAL A 84 3.76 -1.87 15.91
CA VAL A 84 3.79 -2.16 14.47
C VAL A 84 5.11 -2.79 14.08
N GLU A 85 5.04 -3.94 13.41
CA GLU A 85 6.17 -4.66 12.83
C GLU A 85 5.99 -4.72 11.31
N ASN A 86 6.99 -4.24 10.54
CA ASN A 86 6.91 -4.26 9.09
C ASN A 86 7.46 -5.59 8.55
N MET A 87 6.66 -6.25 7.71
CA MET A 87 7.02 -7.50 7.03
C MET A 87 6.81 -7.33 5.52
N THR A 88 7.82 -6.82 4.84
CA THR A 88 7.74 -6.52 3.40
C THR A 88 8.04 -7.75 2.55
N GLY A 89 7.56 -7.75 1.31
CA GLY A 89 7.84 -8.76 0.30
C GLY A 89 6.61 -9.10 -0.54
N GLY A 90 6.82 -9.31 -1.85
CA GLY A 90 5.76 -9.66 -2.78
C GLY A 90 4.58 -8.68 -2.81
N ASP A 91 4.81 -7.41 -2.48
CA ASP A 91 3.77 -6.38 -2.38
C ASP A 91 2.62 -6.81 -1.44
N GLY A 92 3.00 -7.31 -0.25
CA GLY A 92 2.10 -7.75 0.82
C GLY A 92 1.87 -9.27 0.92
N PHE A 93 2.23 -10.06 -0.09
CA PHE A 93 2.03 -11.51 -0.06
C PHE A 93 2.83 -12.20 1.04
N ALA A 94 4.08 -11.77 1.28
CA ALA A 94 4.90 -12.38 2.33
C ALA A 94 4.25 -12.29 3.72
N ALA A 95 3.68 -11.14 4.06
CA ALA A 95 2.97 -10.97 5.32
C ALA A 95 1.65 -11.75 5.35
N ALA A 96 0.92 -11.81 4.24
CA ALA A 96 -0.32 -12.58 4.15
C ALA A 96 -0.07 -14.09 4.29
N THR A 97 0.96 -14.63 3.63
CA THR A 97 1.37 -16.03 3.77
C THR A 97 1.82 -16.33 5.20
N TYR A 98 2.69 -15.47 5.79
CA TYR A 98 3.09 -15.62 7.19
C TYR A 98 1.87 -15.68 8.12
N PHE A 99 0.91 -14.77 7.92
CA PHE A 99 -0.25 -14.67 8.78
C PHE A 99 -1.20 -15.87 8.63
N ALA A 100 -1.41 -16.36 7.41
CA ALA A 100 -2.25 -17.53 7.14
C ALA A 100 -1.63 -18.84 7.63
N ASP A 101 -0.30 -19.00 7.50
CA ASP A 101 0.43 -20.20 7.88
C ASP A 101 0.64 -20.34 9.39
N ASN A 102 0.59 -19.22 10.13
CA ASN A 102 0.79 -19.21 11.56
C ASN A 102 -0.56 -19.05 12.27
N ASP A 103 -0.80 -19.90 13.26
CA ASP A 103 -1.96 -19.72 14.15
C ASP A 103 -1.72 -18.50 15.08
N THR A 104 -1.92 -17.33 14.51
CA THR A 104 -1.74 -16.05 15.21
C THR A 104 -2.85 -15.78 16.24
N SER A 105 -3.89 -16.64 16.30
CA SER A 105 -4.91 -16.57 17.34
C SER A 105 -4.31 -16.79 18.73
N VAL A 106 -3.24 -17.57 18.81
CA VAL A 106 -2.49 -17.83 20.05
C VAL A 106 -1.57 -16.67 20.42
N THR A 107 -0.94 -16.03 19.41
CA THR A 107 0.02 -14.94 19.60
C THR A 107 -0.64 -13.56 19.64
N LYS A 108 -1.94 -13.49 19.35
CA LYS A 108 -2.71 -12.24 19.28
C LYS A 108 -2.06 -11.20 18.37
N GLU A 109 -1.77 -11.59 17.16
CA GLU A 109 -1.28 -10.70 16.12
C GLU A 109 -2.45 -10.16 15.29
N LEU A 110 -2.29 -8.96 14.75
CA LEU A 110 -3.18 -8.34 13.78
C LEU A 110 -2.41 -8.13 12.48
N LEU A 111 -3.10 -8.27 11.35
CA LEU A 111 -2.54 -7.95 10.03
C LEU A 111 -3.18 -6.67 9.48
N VAL A 112 -2.39 -5.75 8.98
CA VAL A 112 -2.90 -4.71 8.07
C VAL A 112 -3.13 -5.38 6.71
N PHE A 113 -4.37 -5.72 6.42
CA PHE A 113 -4.75 -6.43 5.22
C PHE A 113 -5.27 -5.46 4.17
N GLY A 114 -4.42 -5.14 3.20
CA GLY A 114 -4.76 -4.21 2.11
C GLY A 114 -5.66 -4.87 1.06
N TYR A 115 -6.61 -4.11 0.50
CA TYR A 115 -7.52 -4.63 -0.53
C TYR A 115 -6.77 -5.13 -1.77
N GLY A 116 -5.67 -4.49 -2.16
CA GLY A 116 -4.85 -4.94 -3.29
C GLY A 116 -4.29 -6.35 -3.13
N VAL A 117 -3.99 -6.80 -1.90
CA VAL A 117 -3.58 -8.19 -1.63
C VAL A 117 -4.73 -9.15 -1.89
N CYS A 118 -5.97 -8.76 -1.50
CA CYS A 118 -7.17 -9.57 -1.76
C CYS A 118 -7.45 -9.70 -3.25
N TYR A 119 -7.33 -8.60 -4.01
CA TYR A 119 -7.52 -8.60 -5.46
C TYR A 119 -6.57 -9.56 -6.16
N ARG A 120 -5.28 -9.46 -5.83
CA ARG A 120 -4.25 -10.33 -6.41
C ARG A 120 -4.43 -11.78 -6.03
N HIS A 121 -4.84 -12.07 -4.78
CA HIS A 121 -5.20 -13.42 -4.36
C HIS A 121 -6.27 -14.00 -5.28
N ASP A 122 -7.40 -13.31 -5.47
CA ASP A 122 -8.51 -13.82 -6.27
C ASP A 122 -8.16 -13.91 -7.76
N LEU A 123 -7.41 -12.95 -8.31
CA LEU A 123 -6.88 -13.01 -9.67
C LEU A 123 -5.92 -14.20 -9.87
N GLY A 124 -5.05 -14.46 -8.90
CA GLY A 124 -4.15 -15.60 -8.92
C GLY A 124 -4.92 -16.93 -8.91
N LYS A 125 -5.94 -17.04 -8.06
CA LYS A 125 -6.78 -18.25 -7.97
C LYS A 125 -7.66 -18.46 -9.21
N GLU A 126 -8.26 -17.40 -9.78
CA GLU A 126 -9.20 -17.50 -10.90
C GLU A 126 -8.47 -17.62 -12.26
N PHE A 127 -7.42 -16.85 -12.48
CA PHE A 127 -6.75 -16.74 -13.78
C PHE A 127 -5.32 -17.30 -13.81
N GLY A 128 -4.78 -17.73 -12.68
CA GLY A 128 -3.38 -18.18 -12.60
C GLY A 128 -2.37 -17.08 -12.92
N THR A 129 -2.69 -15.84 -12.61
CA THR A 129 -1.85 -14.67 -12.90
C THR A 129 -0.56 -14.64 -12.10
N GLU A 130 -0.58 -15.25 -10.92
CA GLU A 130 0.57 -15.40 -10.02
C GLU A 130 0.33 -16.58 -9.07
N GLU A 131 1.40 -17.08 -8.44
CA GLU A 131 1.32 -18.10 -7.42
C GLU A 131 0.79 -17.51 -6.11
N VAL A 132 -0.19 -18.20 -5.51
CA VAL A 132 -0.85 -17.77 -4.28
C VAL A 132 -0.76 -18.90 -3.27
N ASP A 133 0.07 -18.70 -2.24
CA ASP A 133 0.40 -19.70 -1.22
C ASP A 133 -0.42 -19.56 0.07
N PHE A 134 -1.42 -18.69 0.09
CA PHE A 134 -2.30 -18.49 1.25
C PHE A 134 -3.78 -18.50 0.85
N ASP A 135 -4.66 -18.67 1.82
CA ASP A 135 -6.11 -18.46 1.65
C ASP A 135 -6.52 -17.17 2.39
N ARG A 136 -7.00 -16.17 1.66
CA ARG A 136 -7.46 -14.91 2.27
C ARG A 136 -8.64 -15.10 3.22
N ASN A 137 -9.36 -16.23 3.10
CA ASN A 137 -10.46 -16.54 4.01
C ASN A 137 -9.98 -16.96 5.42
N GLU A 138 -8.68 -17.15 5.61
CA GLU A 138 -8.08 -17.30 6.95
C GLU A 138 -7.91 -15.96 7.68
N MET A 139 -8.14 -14.82 7.00
CA MET A 139 -8.11 -13.48 7.58
C MET A 139 -9.53 -12.97 7.79
N TYR A 140 -9.90 -12.74 9.05
CA TYR A 140 -11.18 -12.15 9.41
C TYR A 140 -11.00 -10.66 9.71
N PRO A 141 -11.65 -9.73 8.98
CA PRO A 141 -11.49 -8.31 9.20
C PRO A 141 -12.20 -7.87 10.48
N ILE A 142 -11.49 -7.14 11.34
CA ILE A 142 -12.08 -6.51 12.54
C ILE A 142 -12.57 -5.11 12.26
N GLY A 143 -11.92 -4.36 11.38
CA GLY A 143 -12.39 -3.05 10.96
C GLY A 143 -11.44 -2.33 10.04
N THR A 144 -11.98 -1.40 9.27
CA THR A 144 -11.22 -0.49 8.41
C THR A 144 -10.42 0.50 9.25
N ILE A 145 -9.26 0.90 8.76
CA ILE A 145 -8.39 1.88 9.42
C ILE A 145 -8.12 3.10 8.56
N ASP A 146 -8.40 3.05 7.27
CA ASP A 146 -8.33 4.17 6.35
C ASP A 146 -9.08 3.89 5.04
N ASP A 147 -9.36 4.96 4.29
CA ASP A 147 -9.80 4.93 2.90
C ASP A 147 -8.94 5.88 2.07
N ARG A 148 -8.52 5.42 0.91
CA ARG A 148 -7.57 6.09 0.03
C ARG A 148 -8.18 6.33 -1.34
N THR A 149 -7.83 7.45 -1.93
CA THR A 149 -8.09 7.72 -3.34
C THR A 149 -6.81 7.60 -4.13
N TRP A 150 -6.83 6.83 -5.21
CA TRP A 150 -5.73 6.80 -6.17
C TRP A 150 -5.75 8.06 -7.02
N ILE A 151 -4.63 8.74 -7.05
CA ILE A 151 -4.41 9.94 -7.86
C ILE A 151 -3.33 9.63 -8.91
N ILE A 152 -3.58 10.06 -10.12
CA ILE A 152 -2.61 9.97 -11.21
C ILE A 152 -1.78 11.25 -11.21
N TYR A 153 -0.49 11.12 -11.00
CA TYR A 153 0.46 12.23 -10.97
C TYR A 153 1.37 12.19 -12.20
N THR A 154 1.72 13.38 -12.70
CA THR A 154 2.70 13.54 -13.76
C THR A 154 3.56 14.78 -13.53
N LYS A 155 4.49 15.06 -14.44
CA LYS A 155 5.32 16.28 -14.41
C LYS A 155 4.52 17.51 -14.84
N PRO A 156 4.91 18.73 -14.43
CA PRO A 156 4.18 19.96 -14.72
C PRO A 156 4.03 20.31 -16.21
N ASP A 157 4.88 19.76 -17.07
CA ASP A 157 4.85 19.94 -18.54
C ASP A 157 3.90 18.95 -19.25
N GLN A 158 3.23 18.09 -18.52
CA GLN A 158 2.29 17.10 -19.04
C GLN A 158 0.86 17.41 -18.58
N SER A 159 -0.12 16.81 -19.27
CA SER A 159 -1.54 16.90 -18.93
C SER A 159 -2.23 15.55 -19.12
N LEU A 160 -3.47 15.40 -18.63
CA LEU A 160 -4.25 14.18 -18.86
C LEU A 160 -4.38 13.92 -20.37
N ALA A 161 -4.68 14.95 -21.17
CA ALA A 161 -4.78 14.81 -22.62
C ALA A 161 -3.49 14.27 -23.25
N SER A 162 -2.32 14.83 -22.89
CA SER A 162 -1.03 14.37 -23.43
C SER A 162 -0.69 12.94 -23.02
N ILE A 163 -1.03 12.54 -21.81
CA ILE A 163 -0.84 11.17 -21.31
C ILE A 163 -1.76 10.19 -22.05
N LEU A 164 -3.03 10.53 -22.23
CA LEU A 164 -3.97 9.69 -23.00
C LEU A 164 -3.54 9.55 -24.46
N GLU A 165 -3.12 10.64 -25.10
CA GLU A 165 -2.60 10.60 -26.48
C GLU A 165 -1.37 9.70 -26.58
N LYS A 166 -0.41 9.84 -25.67
CA LYS A 166 0.79 9.00 -25.64
C LYS A 166 0.43 7.53 -25.41
N ALA A 167 -0.53 7.25 -24.51
CA ALA A 167 -1.00 5.89 -24.26
C ALA A 167 -1.58 5.22 -25.51
N LYS A 168 -2.32 5.97 -26.33
CA LYS A 168 -2.91 5.49 -27.61
C LYS A 168 -1.85 5.29 -28.71
N ASN A 169 -0.83 6.13 -28.76
CA ASN A 169 0.15 6.14 -29.85
C ASN A 169 1.40 5.27 -29.63
N GLY A 170 1.61 4.68 -28.48
CA GLY A 170 2.78 3.84 -28.22
C GLY A 170 2.80 3.21 -26.85
N GLY A 171 1.91 3.65 -26.00
CA GLY A 171 1.87 3.23 -24.60
C GLY A 171 2.63 4.18 -23.67
N ILE A 172 2.27 4.11 -22.41
CA ILE A 172 2.91 4.84 -21.32
C ILE A 172 3.52 3.86 -20.31
N LYS A 173 4.44 4.37 -19.50
CA LYS A 173 4.99 3.67 -18.35
C LYS A 173 4.43 4.28 -17.09
N MET A 174 3.98 3.44 -16.16
CA MET A 174 3.66 3.84 -14.80
C MET A 174 4.59 3.18 -13.80
N SER A 175 4.87 3.84 -12.71
CA SER A 175 5.53 3.21 -11.57
C SER A 175 4.51 2.41 -10.76
N GLY A 176 4.90 1.25 -10.26
CA GLY A 176 4.05 0.38 -9.43
C GLY A 176 4.86 -0.64 -8.68
N GLY A 177 4.25 -1.33 -7.71
CA GLY A 177 4.88 -2.45 -7.00
C GLY A 177 4.76 -3.76 -7.78
N ASN A 178 3.62 -3.96 -8.42
CA ASN A 178 3.27 -5.18 -9.15
C ASN A 178 2.33 -4.85 -10.32
N PRO A 179 2.43 -5.56 -11.46
CA PRO A 179 1.51 -5.39 -12.60
C PRO A 179 0.03 -5.69 -12.29
N LEU A 180 -0.28 -6.33 -11.15
CA LEU A 180 -1.64 -6.62 -10.70
C LEU A 180 -2.04 -5.84 -9.45
N SER A 181 -1.25 -4.85 -9.06
CA SER A 181 -1.61 -3.96 -7.95
C SER A 181 -2.92 -3.21 -8.25
N ASP A 182 -3.65 -2.87 -7.21
CA ASP A 182 -4.90 -2.14 -7.28
C ASP A 182 -4.81 -0.84 -8.08
N CYS A 183 -3.73 -0.09 -7.90
CA CYS A 183 -3.49 1.13 -8.67
C CYS A 183 -3.30 0.85 -10.18
N HIS A 184 -2.64 -0.25 -10.56
CA HIS A 184 -2.50 -0.61 -11.97
C HIS A 184 -3.81 -1.16 -12.55
N LEU A 185 -4.51 -2.01 -11.82
CA LEU A 185 -5.81 -2.52 -12.25
C LEU A 185 -6.79 -1.37 -12.50
N SER A 186 -6.82 -0.39 -11.60
CA SER A 186 -7.67 0.80 -11.70
C SER A 186 -7.29 1.67 -12.91
N TRP A 187 -6.08 2.23 -12.92
CA TRP A 187 -5.62 3.11 -14.00
C TRP A 187 -5.44 2.38 -15.34
N GLY A 188 -4.89 1.16 -15.32
CA GLY A 188 -4.67 0.37 -16.51
C GLY A 188 -5.96 -0.01 -17.22
N SER A 189 -7.00 -0.37 -16.47
CA SER A 189 -8.34 -0.62 -17.01
C SER A 189 -8.92 0.62 -17.70
N LEU A 190 -8.81 1.80 -17.09
CA LEU A 190 -9.22 3.06 -17.72
C LEU A 190 -8.45 3.31 -19.03
N ILE A 191 -7.13 3.15 -19.01
CA ILE A 191 -6.30 3.33 -20.22
C ILE A 191 -6.68 2.33 -21.32
N ALA A 192 -6.99 1.09 -20.97
CA ALA A 192 -7.45 0.09 -21.95
C ALA A 192 -8.80 0.50 -22.56
N MET A 193 -9.75 0.99 -21.76
CA MET A 193 -11.04 1.51 -22.23
C MET A 193 -10.88 2.74 -23.13
N GLU A 194 -9.84 3.54 -22.96
CA GLU A 194 -9.45 4.64 -23.86
C GLU A 194 -8.75 4.17 -25.14
N GLY A 195 -8.50 2.87 -25.30
CA GLY A 195 -7.78 2.29 -26.44
C GLY A 195 -6.26 2.49 -26.35
N GLY A 196 -5.75 2.84 -25.18
CA GLY A 196 -4.32 3.02 -24.90
C GLY A 196 -3.66 1.78 -24.33
N LYS A 197 -2.36 1.90 -24.06
CA LYS A 197 -1.54 0.87 -23.41
C LYS A 197 -0.75 1.48 -22.26
N VAL A 198 -0.62 0.71 -21.16
CA VAL A 198 0.23 1.05 -20.03
C VAL A 198 1.07 -0.15 -19.63
N SER A 199 2.32 0.08 -19.27
CA SER A 199 3.22 -0.93 -18.70
C SER A 199 3.69 -0.47 -17.33
N VAL A 200 3.80 -1.41 -16.39
CA VAL A 200 4.31 -1.14 -15.03
C VAL A 200 5.83 -1.29 -15.02
N VAL A 201 6.50 -0.29 -14.48
CA VAL A 201 7.91 -0.37 -14.08
C VAL A 201 7.91 -0.63 -12.57
N PRO A 202 8.38 -1.79 -12.11
CA PRO A 202 8.31 -2.15 -10.70
C PRO A 202 9.31 -1.37 -9.86
N TYR A 203 8.85 -0.85 -8.73
CA TYR A 203 9.66 -0.21 -7.70
C TYR A 203 9.24 -0.72 -6.32
N ASP A 204 10.19 -0.86 -5.44
CA ASP A 204 9.93 -1.20 -4.06
C ASP A 204 9.53 0.05 -3.25
N GLY A 205 8.25 0.13 -2.90
CA GLY A 205 7.65 1.20 -2.10
C GLY A 205 7.37 2.53 -2.83
N GLY A 206 6.38 3.27 -2.33
CA GLY A 206 5.83 4.48 -2.96
C GLY A 206 6.86 5.61 -3.16
N ALA A 207 7.86 5.74 -2.28
CA ALA A 207 8.90 6.75 -2.42
C ALA A 207 9.75 6.51 -3.67
N ASN A 208 10.12 5.25 -3.96
CA ASN A 208 10.87 4.90 -5.17
C ASN A 208 9.99 5.00 -6.42
N GLN A 209 8.71 4.65 -6.33
CA GLN A 209 7.74 4.84 -7.41
C GLN A 209 7.64 6.32 -7.82
N LYS A 210 7.50 7.22 -6.85
CA LYS A 210 7.48 8.67 -7.07
C LYS A 210 8.81 9.18 -7.66
N LYS A 211 9.94 8.65 -7.15
CA LYS A 211 11.27 8.97 -7.69
C LYS A 211 11.40 8.58 -9.17
N GLY A 212 10.88 7.44 -9.58
CA GLY A 212 10.87 7.02 -10.98
C GLY A 212 10.19 8.04 -11.91
N LEU A 213 9.10 8.69 -11.46
CA LEU A 213 8.48 9.79 -12.20
C LEU A 213 9.37 11.03 -12.23
N THR A 214 9.92 11.46 -11.10
CA THR A 214 10.76 12.66 -11.06
C THR A 214 12.03 12.52 -11.89
N ASP A 215 12.64 11.34 -11.92
CA ASP A 215 13.82 11.02 -12.73
C ASP A 215 13.48 10.85 -14.23
N GLY A 216 12.20 10.70 -14.59
CA GLY A 216 11.74 10.56 -15.99
C GLY A 216 11.84 9.14 -16.53
N GLU A 217 11.93 8.14 -15.67
CA GLU A 217 11.94 6.72 -16.04
C GLU A 217 10.53 6.24 -16.42
N VAL A 218 9.50 6.88 -15.83
CA VAL A 218 8.08 6.63 -16.09
C VAL A 218 7.33 7.92 -16.44
N ASP A 219 6.16 7.79 -17.01
CA ASP A 219 5.31 8.89 -17.44
C ASP A 219 4.34 9.33 -16.35
N VAL A 220 3.89 8.39 -15.54
CA VAL A 220 2.96 8.64 -14.44
C VAL A 220 3.37 7.85 -13.19
N PHE A 221 3.04 8.44 -12.05
CA PHE A 221 2.99 7.80 -10.76
C PHE A 221 1.53 7.71 -10.32
N VAL A 222 1.08 6.53 -9.95
CA VAL A 222 -0.24 6.34 -9.34
C VAL A 222 -0.01 6.13 -7.85
N GLY A 223 -0.44 7.08 -7.07
CA GLY A 223 -0.21 7.08 -5.63
C GLY A 223 -1.44 7.55 -4.85
N THR A 224 -1.40 7.38 -3.54
CA THR A 224 -2.40 7.97 -2.65
C THR A 224 -2.24 9.48 -2.60
N THR A 225 -3.27 10.15 -2.12
CA THR A 225 -3.25 11.61 -1.91
C THR A 225 -2.07 12.06 -1.05
N GLN A 226 -1.80 11.33 0.04
CA GLN A 226 -0.70 11.60 0.96
C GLN A 226 0.67 11.43 0.28
N ALA A 227 0.81 10.44 -0.64
CA ALA A 227 2.11 10.04 -1.18
C ALA A 227 2.85 11.13 -1.98
N ALA A 228 2.13 12.12 -2.53
CA ALA A 228 2.71 13.21 -3.31
C ALA A 228 2.22 14.61 -2.87
N LYS A 229 1.68 14.74 -1.66
CA LYS A 229 1.14 16.00 -1.14
C LYS A 229 2.20 17.11 -1.22
N ASP A 230 3.38 16.87 -0.70
CA ASP A 230 4.45 17.87 -0.64
C ASP A 230 4.93 18.31 -2.03
N GLU A 231 5.02 17.39 -2.98
CA GLU A 231 5.41 17.68 -4.37
C GLU A 231 4.34 18.47 -5.12
N VAL A 232 3.07 18.20 -4.86
CA VAL A 232 1.95 18.98 -5.43
C VAL A 232 1.93 20.38 -4.83
N GLU A 233 2.09 20.51 -3.52
CA GLU A 233 2.18 21.80 -2.84
C GLU A 233 3.41 22.62 -3.28
N ALA A 234 4.51 21.95 -3.60
CA ALA A 234 5.70 22.58 -4.18
C ALA A 234 5.59 22.86 -5.69
N GLY A 235 4.57 22.31 -6.37
CA GLY A 235 4.38 22.44 -7.82
C GLY A 235 5.37 21.63 -8.65
N THR A 236 6.03 20.64 -8.08
CA THR A 236 6.98 19.75 -8.78
C THR A 236 6.33 18.53 -9.41
N LEU A 237 5.16 18.14 -8.92
CA LEU A 237 4.24 17.19 -9.55
C LEU A 237 2.86 17.80 -9.66
N ILE A 238 2.08 17.33 -10.64
CA ILE A 238 0.68 17.72 -10.80
C ILE A 238 -0.22 16.49 -10.75
N PRO A 239 -1.33 16.52 -9.99
CA PRO A 239 -2.38 15.53 -10.03
C PRO A 239 -3.26 15.80 -11.26
N ILE A 240 -3.40 14.82 -12.15
CA ILE A 240 -4.16 14.99 -13.41
C ILE A 240 -5.51 14.29 -13.39
N LEU A 241 -5.70 13.28 -12.52
CA LEU A 241 -6.95 12.54 -12.40
C LEU A 241 -7.05 11.87 -11.03
N ALA A 242 -8.23 11.89 -10.44
CA ALA A 242 -8.59 11.08 -9.29
C ALA A 242 -9.41 9.85 -9.76
N MET A 243 -9.03 8.66 -9.33
CA MET A 243 -9.78 7.43 -9.56
C MET A 243 -10.95 7.36 -8.57
N ASN A 244 -11.95 8.21 -8.81
CA ASN A 244 -13.10 8.43 -7.94
C ASN A 244 -14.29 8.90 -8.78
N ASP A 245 -15.48 8.97 -8.20
CA ASP A 245 -16.71 9.53 -8.74
C ASP A 245 -17.03 10.94 -8.22
N ARG A 246 -16.27 11.43 -7.25
CA ARG A 246 -16.39 12.75 -6.61
C ARG A 246 -15.09 13.52 -6.74
N PRO A 247 -15.13 14.85 -7.02
CA PRO A 247 -13.93 15.67 -7.12
C PRO A 247 -13.07 15.53 -5.88
N PHE A 248 -11.76 15.47 -6.06
CA PHE A 248 -10.84 15.53 -4.96
C PHE A 248 -10.40 16.97 -4.72
N GLU A 249 -10.73 17.47 -3.54
CA GLU A 249 -10.36 18.78 -3.04
C GLU A 249 -9.49 18.61 -1.80
N GLY A 250 -8.30 19.14 -1.77
CA GLY A 250 -7.42 19.00 -0.60
C GLY A 250 -5.99 19.40 -0.89
N PHE A 251 -5.61 19.47 -2.15
CA PHE A 251 -4.31 20.00 -2.52
C PHE A 251 -4.31 21.53 -2.59
N VAL A 252 -3.26 22.11 -2.01
CA VAL A 252 -2.98 23.54 -2.11
C VAL A 252 -1.64 23.70 -2.81
N THR A 253 -1.65 24.28 -4.02
CA THR A 253 -0.43 24.55 -4.79
C THR A 253 0.07 25.97 -4.51
N PRO A 254 1.26 26.36 -4.99
CA PRO A 254 1.71 27.75 -4.91
C PRO A 254 0.73 28.77 -5.58
N ASN A 255 -0.13 28.28 -6.49
CA ASN A 255 -1.13 29.06 -7.17
C ASN A 255 -2.52 29.02 -6.51
N GLY A 256 -2.66 28.39 -5.35
CA GLY A 256 -3.90 28.22 -4.60
C GLY A 256 -4.42 26.78 -4.58
N ALA A 257 -5.61 26.63 -3.98
CA ALA A 257 -6.28 25.34 -3.92
C ALA A 257 -6.68 24.86 -5.33
N ILE A 258 -6.58 23.55 -5.56
CA ILE A 258 -6.96 22.90 -6.80
C ILE A 258 -7.98 21.81 -6.55
N THR A 259 -8.87 21.60 -7.53
CA THR A 259 -9.74 20.43 -7.60
C THR A 259 -9.20 19.48 -8.67
N VAL A 260 -8.97 18.23 -8.29
CA VAL A 260 -8.52 17.18 -9.22
C VAL A 260 -9.76 16.60 -9.91
N PRO A 261 -9.83 16.59 -11.25
CA PRO A 261 -10.96 15.99 -11.97
C PRO A 261 -11.01 14.47 -11.71
N THR A 262 -12.16 13.86 -11.89
CA THR A 262 -12.40 12.44 -11.59
C THR A 262 -12.53 11.60 -12.84
N CYS A 263 -12.40 10.27 -12.67
CA CYS A 263 -12.61 9.36 -13.79
C CYS A 263 -14.11 9.10 -14.06
N ALA A 264 -14.99 9.32 -13.09
CA ALA A 264 -16.43 9.09 -13.22
C ALA A 264 -17.24 10.18 -12.49
N GLY A 265 -18.58 10.10 -12.57
CA GLY A 265 -19.49 11.04 -11.91
C GLY A 265 -19.60 12.40 -12.62
N GLU A 266 -20.18 13.37 -11.90
CA GLU A 266 -20.47 14.70 -12.45
C GLU A 266 -19.22 15.53 -12.80
N SER A 267 -18.11 15.23 -12.15
CA SER A 267 -16.81 15.92 -12.35
C SER A 267 -15.84 15.10 -13.19
N LYS A 268 -16.38 14.18 -13.99
CA LYS A 268 -15.58 13.39 -14.93
C LYS A 268 -14.76 14.31 -15.83
N ALA A 269 -13.46 14.00 -15.94
CA ALA A 269 -12.54 14.75 -16.78
C ALA A 269 -13.04 14.81 -18.23
N PRO A 270 -13.12 16.02 -18.85
CA PRO A 270 -13.64 16.18 -20.21
C PRO A 270 -12.79 15.51 -21.28
N GLU A 271 -11.53 15.19 -20.98
CA GLU A 271 -10.61 14.47 -21.86
C GLU A 271 -10.97 12.99 -22.03
N LEU A 272 -11.72 12.43 -21.09
CA LEU A 272 -12.15 11.03 -21.11
C LEU A 272 -13.34 10.86 -22.07
N ASN A 273 -13.39 9.73 -22.77
CA ASN A 273 -14.47 9.42 -23.69
C ASN A 273 -15.84 9.46 -22.98
N ALA A 274 -16.74 10.31 -23.48
CA ALA A 274 -18.07 10.48 -22.88
C ALA A 274 -18.92 9.20 -22.92
N ALA A 275 -18.67 8.31 -23.89
CA ALA A 275 -19.42 7.07 -24.08
C ALA A 275 -19.03 5.96 -23.08
N ASN A 276 -17.87 6.07 -22.42
CA ASN A 276 -17.40 5.06 -21.49
C ASN A 276 -17.87 5.33 -20.07
N ASP A 277 -18.27 4.27 -19.38
CA ASP A 277 -18.50 4.28 -17.94
C ASP A 277 -17.26 3.74 -17.21
N TYR A 278 -16.54 4.62 -16.52
CA TYR A 278 -15.33 4.29 -15.77
C TYR A 278 -15.58 3.97 -14.30
N ALA A 279 -16.83 3.86 -13.86
CA ALA A 279 -17.14 3.47 -12.48
C ALA A 279 -16.52 2.08 -12.15
N SER A 280 -16.45 1.19 -13.16
CA SER A 280 -15.79 -0.11 -13.04
C SER A 280 -14.27 -0.04 -12.83
N CYS A 281 -13.64 1.11 -13.10
CA CYS A 281 -12.21 1.34 -12.88
C CYS A 281 -11.92 1.87 -11.47
N ILE A 282 -12.94 2.26 -10.71
CA ILE A 282 -12.78 2.76 -9.34
C ILE A 282 -12.69 1.56 -8.40
N LEU A 283 -11.46 1.18 -8.09
CA LEU A 283 -11.21 0.13 -7.10
C LEU A 283 -10.98 0.77 -5.73
N PRO A 284 -11.68 0.28 -4.68
CA PRO A 284 -11.38 0.67 -3.31
C PRO A 284 -9.91 0.51 -2.99
N ALA A 285 -9.35 1.47 -2.27
CA ALA A 285 -7.99 1.44 -1.78
C ALA A 285 -7.99 1.74 -0.28
N GLY A 286 -7.19 1.04 0.48
CA GLY A 286 -7.18 1.14 1.93
C GLY A 286 -6.77 -0.16 2.57
N GLY A 287 -7.07 -0.28 3.86
CA GLY A 287 -6.78 -1.49 4.62
C GLY A 287 -7.74 -1.70 5.76
N VAL A 288 -7.84 -2.95 6.15
CA VAL A 288 -8.49 -3.39 7.39
C VAL A 288 -7.43 -3.92 8.34
N LEU A 289 -7.71 -3.87 9.63
CA LEU A 289 -7.06 -4.77 10.56
C LEU A 289 -7.79 -6.11 10.51
N ALA A 290 -7.05 -7.20 10.39
CA ALA A 290 -7.58 -8.55 10.37
C ALA A 290 -6.95 -9.40 11.48
N VAL A 291 -7.71 -10.36 11.96
CA VAL A 291 -7.25 -11.45 12.82
C VAL A 291 -7.23 -12.76 12.04
N HIS A 292 -6.55 -13.77 12.54
CA HIS A 292 -6.65 -15.12 11.99
C HIS A 292 -8.04 -15.70 12.26
N LYS A 293 -8.61 -16.36 11.27
CA LYS A 293 -9.89 -17.08 11.42
C LYS A 293 -9.75 -18.15 12.51
N GLY A 294 -10.70 -18.22 13.41
CA GLY A 294 -10.62 -19.10 14.57
C GLY A 294 -10.09 -18.42 15.84
N THR A 295 -9.71 -17.14 15.75
CA THR A 295 -9.47 -16.29 16.92
C THR A 295 -10.71 -16.26 17.80
N ASP A 296 -10.52 -16.28 19.12
CA ASP A 296 -11.61 -16.23 20.10
C ASP A 296 -12.53 -15.01 19.85
N GLN A 297 -13.84 -15.26 19.83
CA GLN A 297 -14.84 -14.22 19.51
C GLN A 297 -14.80 -13.05 20.49
N ALA A 298 -14.51 -13.31 21.77
CA ALA A 298 -14.43 -12.24 22.75
C ALA A 298 -13.22 -11.31 22.45
N PHE A 299 -12.12 -11.86 21.94
CA PHE A 299 -11.01 -11.03 21.50
C PHE A 299 -11.34 -10.24 20.22
N ILE A 300 -12.04 -10.86 19.26
CA ILE A 300 -12.52 -10.16 18.05
C ILE A 300 -13.42 -9.00 18.44
N ASP A 301 -14.43 -9.24 19.29
CA ASP A 301 -15.38 -8.22 19.74
C ASP A 301 -14.66 -7.05 20.43
N GLU A 302 -13.66 -7.36 21.26
CA GLU A 302 -12.85 -6.34 21.93
C GLU A 302 -12.01 -5.51 20.95
N MET A 303 -11.41 -6.14 19.93
CA MET A 303 -10.67 -5.42 18.88
C MET A 303 -11.58 -4.54 18.02
N VAL A 304 -12.79 -5.00 17.72
CA VAL A 304 -13.82 -4.20 17.03
C VAL A 304 -14.16 -2.96 17.84
N GLU A 305 -14.43 -3.10 19.15
CA GLU A 305 -14.74 -1.96 20.02
C GLU A 305 -13.56 -0.97 20.11
N ILE A 306 -12.33 -1.47 20.27
CA ILE A 306 -11.14 -0.60 20.27
C ILE A 306 -11.03 0.14 18.93
N THR A 307 -11.32 -0.52 17.80
CA THR A 307 -11.28 0.14 16.48
C THR A 307 -12.34 1.22 16.33
N LYS A 308 -13.55 0.99 16.86
CA LYS A 308 -14.60 2.02 16.93
C LYS A 308 -14.18 3.20 17.80
N ASP A 309 -13.59 2.92 18.96
CA ASP A 309 -13.11 3.96 19.87
C ASP A 309 -12.01 4.82 19.21
N VAL A 310 -11.08 4.19 18.46
CA VAL A 310 -10.06 4.93 17.68
C VAL A 310 -10.71 5.84 16.65
N TRP A 311 -11.72 5.35 15.90
CA TRP A 311 -12.46 6.20 14.95
C TRP A 311 -13.29 7.31 15.61
N ASN A 312 -13.70 7.15 16.87
CA ASN A 312 -14.40 8.18 17.61
C ASN A 312 -13.47 9.25 18.20
N GLU A 313 -12.14 9.03 18.19
CA GLU A 313 -11.18 10.01 18.67
C GLU A 313 -10.98 11.18 17.69
N PRO A 314 -11.20 12.42 18.12
CA PRO A 314 -11.00 13.59 17.28
C PRO A 314 -9.57 13.68 16.72
N ASP A 315 -8.55 13.39 17.56
CA ASP A 315 -7.14 13.42 17.17
C ASP A 315 -6.83 12.45 16.01
N TYR A 316 -7.47 11.28 15.97
CA TYR A 316 -7.32 10.34 14.85
C TYR A 316 -7.96 10.88 13.59
N ASN A 317 -9.20 11.39 13.67
CA ASN A 317 -9.93 11.91 12.52
C ASN A 317 -9.28 13.18 11.94
N GLU A 318 -8.84 14.10 12.78
CA GLU A 318 -8.13 15.31 12.34
C GLU A 318 -6.81 14.95 11.66
N TRP A 319 -6.10 13.96 12.21
CA TRP A 319 -4.86 13.49 11.60
C TRP A 319 -5.10 12.80 10.24
N ILE A 320 -6.08 11.89 10.13
CA ILE A 320 -6.47 11.23 8.85
C ILE A 320 -6.78 12.30 7.80
N ALA A 321 -7.59 13.31 8.14
CA ALA A 321 -7.93 14.40 7.23
C ALA A 321 -6.68 15.24 6.85
N SER A 322 -5.76 15.49 7.79
CA SER A 322 -4.54 16.29 7.54
C SER A 322 -3.59 15.65 6.54
N ILE A 323 -3.62 14.33 6.41
CA ILE A 323 -2.86 13.56 5.42
C ILE A 323 -3.70 13.19 4.18
N LEU A 324 -4.85 13.84 4.03
CA LEU A 324 -5.73 13.71 2.87
C LEU A 324 -6.27 12.28 2.66
N LEU A 325 -6.52 11.55 3.74
CA LEU A 325 -7.26 10.28 3.72
C LEU A 325 -8.68 10.50 4.22
N ASN A 326 -9.56 9.55 3.94
CA ASN A 326 -10.95 9.65 4.31
C ASN A 326 -11.27 8.77 5.54
N ARG A 327 -12.26 9.21 6.32
CA ARG A 327 -12.92 8.37 7.30
C ARG A 327 -13.79 7.34 6.58
N PHE A 328 -13.60 6.07 6.93
CA PHE A 328 -14.39 4.98 6.37
C PHE A 328 -14.48 3.86 7.40
N GLU A 329 -15.69 3.54 7.85
CA GLU A 329 -15.93 2.66 8.95
C GLU A 329 -16.77 1.47 8.52
N LEU A 330 -16.17 0.31 8.47
CA LEU A 330 -16.80 -0.99 8.34
C LEU A 330 -16.15 -1.94 9.33
N TYR A 331 -16.94 -2.86 9.88
CA TYR A 331 -16.48 -3.78 10.93
C TYR A 331 -16.97 -5.20 10.66
N GLY A 332 -16.16 -6.19 11.01
CA GLY A 332 -16.56 -7.60 10.95
C GLY A 332 -17.13 -8.02 9.60
N ASP A 333 -18.30 -8.62 9.61
CA ASP A 333 -18.97 -9.15 8.42
C ASP A 333 -19.26 -8.09 7.35
N GLU A 334 -19.51 -6.83 7.75
CA GLU A 334 -19.70 -5.72 6.79
C GLU A 334 -18.41 -5.40 6.04
N ALA A 335 -17.27 -5.43 6.75
CA ALA A 335 -15.96 -5.25 6.12
C ALA A 335 -15.62 -6.42 5.21
N GLU A 336 -15.94 -7.67 5.60
CA GLU A 336 -15.75 -8.85 4.76
C GLU A 336 -16.60 -8.78 3.48
N ALA A 337 -17.87 -8.43 3.59
CA ALA A 337 -18.77 -8.26 2.45
C ALA A 337 -18.25 -7.19 1.48
N PHE A 338 -17.77 -6.05 2.00
CA PHE A 338 -17.17 -4.99 1.19
C PHE A 338 -15.91 -5.45 0.45
N ILE A 339 -15.02 -6.20 1.12
CA ILE A 339 -13.81 -6.76 0.49
C ILE A 339 -14.20 -7.71 -0.65
N ASN A 340 -15.20 -8.57 -0.45
CA ASN A 340 -15.67 -9.50 -1.48
C ASN A 340 -16.22 -8.77 -2.70
N GLU A 341 -17.05 -7.74 -2.52
CA GLU A 341 -17.54 -6.89 -3.61
C GLU A 341 -16.37 -6.18 -4.34
N ALA A 342 -15.40 -5.69 -3.60
CA ALA A 342 -14.23 -5.03 -4.16
C ALA A 342 -13.36 -5.99 -4.98
N CYS A 343 -13.23 -7.26 -4.58
CA CYS A 343 -12.55 -8.30 -5.36
C CYS A 343 -13.28 -8.61 -6.67
N GLU A 344 -14.61 -8.65 -6.67
CA GLU A 344 -15.40 -8.82 -7.91
C GLU A 344 -15.17 -7.65 -8.89
N LYS A 345 -15.11 -6.41 -8.38
CA LYS A 345 -14.77 -5.23 -9.20
C LYS A 345 -13.35 -5.34 -9.77
N ALA A 346 -12.38 -5.81 -9.00
CA ALA A 346 -11.01 -6.01 -9.46
C ALA A 346 -10.91 -7.07 -10.56
N ILE A 347 -11.66 -8.17 -10.46
CA ILE A 347 -11.79 -9.19 -11.51
C ILE A 347 -12.31 -8.57 -12.81
N ASN A 348 -13.34 -7.73 -12.74
CA ASN A 348 -13.89 -7.05 -13.91
C ASN A 348 -12.88 -6.04 -14.50
N ALA A 349 -12.17 -5.29 -13.66
CA ALA A 349 -11.12 -4.39 -14.12
C ALA A 349 -9.98 -5.16 -14.84
N TYR A 350 -9.60 -6.33 -14.32
CA TYR A 350 -8.62 -7.19 -14.97
C TYR A 350 -9.11 -7.71 -16.32
N LYS A 351 -10.37 -8.12 -16.44
CA LYS A 351 -10.95 -8.56 -17.73
C LYS A 351 -10.89 -7.43 -18.77
N ASN A 352 -11.22 -6.20 -18.39
CA ASN A 352 -11.08 -5.03 -19.25
C ASN A 352 -9.61 -4.81 -19.68
N LEU A 353 -8.69 -4.87 -18.73
CA LEU A 353 -7.26 -4.66 -18.96
C LEU A 353 -6.66 -5.74 -19.88
N SER A 354 -7.07 -7.01 -19.71
CA SER A 354 -6.56 -8.16 -20.46
C SER A 354 -7.25 -8.38 -21.81
N GLY A 355 -8.31 -7.62 -22.11
CA GLY A 355 -9.12 -7.81 -23.32
C GLY A 355 -10.00 -9.07 -23.29
N GLN A 356 -10.34 -9.56 -22.10
CA GLN A 356 -11.21 -10.72 -21.86
C GLN A 356 -12.65 -10.31 -21.48
N ALA A 357 -12.97 -9.01 -21.56
CA ALA A 357 -14.28 -8.45 -21.24
C ALA A 357 -15.31 -8.73 -22.37
#